data_e79bd0f1fb2aca34ca0a139b8624bef1
#
_entry.id   e79bd0f1fb2aca34ca0a139b8624bef1
#
_cell.length_a   1.000
_cell.length_b   1.000
_cell.length_c   1.000
_cell.angle_alpha   90.00
_cell.angle_beta   90.00
_cell.angle_gamma   90.00
#
_symmetry.space_group_name_H-M   'P 1'
#
loop_
_entity.id
_entity.type
_entity.pdbx_description
1 polymer ?
#
loop_
_entity_poly.entity_id
_entity_poly.type
_entity_poly.pdbx_seq_one_letter_code
_entity_poly.pdbx_strand_id
1 'polypeptide(L)'
;MNHPTTVQRPQWPTVIIPEDAWVDYSVVADEFLVFFGGMPIPAISHHVEAPGFDHLMVMIGLDQDRRETGEVVGIHIEPMMHGAILARPEWSVLIWAILAGEYGTELVKERLPRFIDEVADAFEKYWKPAPPIEEQLATMRQAIRERKSA
;
A
#
# COMPACT_ATOMS: atom_id res chain seq x y z
N MET A 1 -23.40 -10.36 -19.67
CA MET A 1 -21.96 -10.39 -19.51
C MET A 1 -21.57 -10.43 -18.06
N ASN A 2 -20.98 -11.52 -17.65
CA ASN A 2 -20.56 -11.66 -16.28
C ASN A 2 -19.27 -10.91 -16.06
N HIS A 3 -19.35 -9.80 -15.36
CA HIS A 3 -18.13 -9.20 -14.83
C HIS A 3 -17.63 -10.09 -13.71
N PRO A 4 -16.35 -10.45 -13.72
CA PRO A 4 -15.81 -11.20 -12.60
C PRO A 4 -15.97 -10.38 -11.32
N THR A 5 -16.78 -10.90 -10.42
CA THR A 5 -16.93 -10.36 -9.07
C THR A 5 -15.74 -10.75 -8.19
N THR A 6 -14.88 -11.63 -8.68
CA THR A 6 -13.66 -12.01 -8.01
C THR A 6 -12.58 -10.98 -8.30
N VAL A 7 -12.31 -10.15 -7.31
CA VAL A 7 -11.10 -9.35 -7.31
C VAL A 7 -9.93 -10.33 -7.21
N GLN A 8 -9.16 -10.44 -8.29
CA GLN A 8 -7.96 -11.27 -8.28
C GLN A 8 -7.00 -10.75 -7.23
N ARG A 9 -6.37 -11.66 -6.49
CA ARG A 9 -5.33 -11.29 -5.53
C ARG A 9 -4.20 -10.58 -6.28
N PRO A 10 -3.68 -9.46 -5.77
CA PRO A 10 -2.58 -8.77 -6.39
C PRO A 10 -1.36 -9.67 -6.51
N GLN A 11 -0.68 -9.59 -7.65
CA GLN A 11 0.60 -10.25 -7.82
C GLN A 11 1.69 -9.36 -7.25
N TRP A 12 2.52 -9.93 -6.40
CA TRP A 12 3.65 -9.24 -5.83
C TRP A 12 4.90 -9.42 -6.70
N PRO A 13 5.76 -8.42 -6.79
CA PRO A 13 6.99 -8.56 -7.55
C PRO A 13 7.89 -9.62 -6.90
N THR A 14 8.66 -10.33 -7.72
CA THR A 14 9.76 -11.12 -7.22
C THR A 14 10.70 -10.19 -6.44
N VAL A 15 11.11 -10.61 -5.24
CA VAL A 15 11.90 -9.76 -4.35
C VAL A 15 13.32 -9.59 -4.90
N ILE A 16 13.43 -8.77 -5.91
CA ILE A 16 14.71 -8.22 -6.36
C ILE A 16 14.73 -6.80 -5.82
N ILE A 17 15.75 -6.46 -5.04
CA ILE A 17 15.90 -5.08 -4.61
C ILE A 17 16.10 -4.26 -5.88
N PRO A 18 15.14 -3.43 -6.27
CA PRO A 18 15.33 -2.63 -7.46
C PRO A 18 16.40 -1.59 -7.12
N GLU A 19 17.55 -1.67 -7.79
CA GLU A 19 18.56 -0.61 -7.69
C GLU A 19 17.98 0.73 -8.10
N ASP A 20 16.87 0.70 -8.84
CA ASP A 20 16.20 1.86 -9.43
C ASP A 20 14.80 2.11 -8.82
N ALA A 21 14.51 1.68 -7.60
CA ALA A 21 13.23 2.01 -6.98
C ALA A 21 13.09 3.54 -6.86
N TRP A 22 11.95 4.05 -7.31
CA TRP A 22 11.64 5.47 -7.13
C TRP A 22 11.08 5.67 -5.73
N VAL A 23 11.63 6.64 -5.01
CA VAL A 23 11.22 6.96 -3.64
C VAL A 23 10.93 8.44 -3.54
N ASP A 24 9.81 8.76 -2.94
CA ASP A 24 9.45 10.14 -2.63
C ASP A 24 8.92 10.25 -1.19
N TYR A 25 9.27 11.34 -0.55
CA TYR A 25 8.70 11.69 0.76
C TYR A 25 8.23 13.13 0.73
N SER A 26 6.93 13.32 0.92
CA SER A 26 6.33 14.64 1.04
C SER A 26 6.27 15.04 2.52
N VAL A 27 7.00 16.08 2.89
CA VAL A 27 6.99 16.64 4.25
C VAL A 27 5.61 17.18 4.62
N VAL A 28 4.95 17.82 3.65
CA VAL A 28 3.64 18.45 3.87
C VAL A 28 2.55 17.42 4.16
N ALA A 29 2.52 16.34 3.37
CA ALA A 29 1.54 15.29 3.53
C ALA A 29 1.96 14.19 4.50
N ASP A 30 3.22 14.17 4.94
CA ASP A 30 3.82 13.06 5.69
C ASP A 30 3.62 11.72 4.95
N GLU A 31 3.79 11.76 3.63
CA GLU A 31 3.51 10.65 2.72
C GLU A 31 4.81 10.09 2.14
N PHE A 32 5.00 8.80 2.30
CA PHE A 32 6.14 8.07 1.78
C PHE A 32 5.68 7.11 0.69
N LEU A 33 6.25 7.24 -0.51
CA LEU A 33 5.92 6.42 -1.68
C LEU A 33 7.15 5.70 -2.19
N VAL A 34 6.99 4.42 -2.50
CA VAL A 34 8.00 3.63 -3.20
C VAL A 34 7.35 3.00 -4.42
N PHE A 35 7.88 3.26 -5.60
CA PHE A 35 7.49 2.57 -6.84
C PHE A 35 8.58 1.60 -7.25
N PHE A 36 8.24 0.33 -7.37
CA PHE A 36 9.20 -0.74 -7.64
C PHE A 36 9.80 -0.69 -9.05
N GLY A 37 9.13 -0.08 -9.99
CA GLY A 37 9.59 0.03 -11.37
C GLY A 37 10.53 1.19 -11.66
N GLY A 38 10.98 1.92 -10.63
CA GLY A 38 11.92 3.03 -10.80
C GLY A 38 11.31 4.36 -11.24
N MET A 39 9.99 4.41 -11.43
CA MET A 39 9.27 5.64 -11.76
C MET A 39 7.82 5.58 -11.29
N PRO A 40 7.18 6.72 -10.99
CA PRO A 40 5.75 6.75 -10.69
C PRO A 40 4.93 6.29 -11.89
N ILE A 41 3.92 5.49 -11.64
CA ILE A 41 2.94 5.05 -12.64
C ILE A 41 1.54 5.22 -12.06
N PRO A 42 0.50 5.28 -12.91
CA PRO A 42 -0.87 5.33 -12.41
C PRO A 42 -1.18 4.14 -11.53
N ALA A 43 -1.64 4.39 -10.32
CA ALA A 43 -1.93 3.35 -9.34
C ALA A 43 -3.00 3.82 -8.36
N ILE A 44 -3.62 2.87 -7.70
CA ILE A 44 -4.56 3.12 -6.61
C ILE A 44 -4.03 2.47 -5.33
N SER A 45 -4.18 3.16 -4.20
CA SER A 45 -3.72 2.67 -2.91
C SER A 45 -4.84 1.93 -2.18
N HIS A 46 -4.51 0.77 -1.64
CA HIS A 46 -5.40 -0.02 -0.79
C HIS A 46 -4.81 -0.12 0.60
N HIS A 47 -5.61 0.16 1.62
CA HIS A 47 -5.19 0.01 3.01
C HIS A 47 -4.94 -1.44 3.39
N VAL A 48 -3.89 -1.65 4.16
CA VAL A 48 -3.64 -2.93 4.84
C VAL A 48 -4.09 -2.78 6.29
N GLU A 49 -5.29 -3.23 6.58
CA GLU A 49 -5.85 -3.22 7.94
C GLU A 49 -5.41 -4.47 8.69
N ALA A 50 -4.19 -4.42 9.23
CA ALA A 50 -3.62 -5.54 9.97
C ALA A 50 -2.93 -5.04 11.24
N PRO A 51 -2.84 -5.86 12.30
CA PRO A 51 -2.11 -5.47 13.50
C PRO A 51 -0.67 -5.06 13.17
N GLY A 52 -0.29 -3.86 13.56
CA GLY A 52 1.05 -3.31 13.28
C GLY A 52 1.24 -2.70 11.90
N PHE A 53 0.16 -2.57 11.08
CA PHE A 53 0.24 -2.02 9.73
C PHE A 53 -0.77 -0.90 9.48
N ASP A 54 -1.15 -0.16 10.51
CA ASP A 54 -2.25 0.83 10.44
C ASP A 54 -2.03 1.96 9.44
N HIS A 55 -0.78 2.23 9.07
CA HIS A 55 -0.43 3.34 8.19
C HIS A 55 0.10 2.86 6.83
N LEU A 56 -0.07 1.59 6.54
CA LEU A 56 0.45 0.98 5.34
C LEU A 56 -0.63 0.82 4.28
N MET A 57 -0.27 1.17 3.07
CA MET A 57 -1.07 0.91 1.87
C MET A 57 -0.19 0.25 0.81
N VAL A 58 -0.79 -0.60 -0.01
CA VAL A 58 -0.14 -1.11 -1.21
C VAL A 58 -0.74 -0.43 -2.42
N MET A 59 0.08 -0.19 -3.44
CA MET A 59 -0.35 0.43 -4.68
C MET A 59 -0.52 -0.61 -5.76
N ILE A 60 -1.72 -0.68 -6.33
CA ILE A 60 -2.06 -1.55 -7.45
C ILE A 60 -2.05 -0.72 -8.72
N GLY A 61 -1.34 -1.18 -9.75
CA GLY A 61 -1.26 -0.49 -11.02
C GLY A 61 -2.60 -0.37 -11.72
N LEU A 62 -2.77 0.71 -12.47
CA LEU A 62 -3.96 0.95 -13.30
C LEU A 62 -3.58 0.85 -14.77
N ASP A 63 -4.49 0.28 -15.58
CA ASP A 63 -4.35 0.24 -17.03
C ASP A 63 -4.82 1.56 -17.69
N GLN A 64 -4.86 1.59 -19.02
CA GLN A 64 -5.28 2.76 -19.79
C GLN A 64 -6.73 3.16 -19.53
N ASP A 65 -7.58 2.18 -19.16
CA ASP A 65 -8.98 2.41 -18.83
C ASP A 65 -9.20 2.68 -17.33
N ARG A 66 -8.12 2.92 -16.59
CA ARG A 66 -8.11 3.14 -15.14
C ARG A 66 -8.67 1.97 -14.34
N ARG A 67 -8.51 0.76 -14.85
CA ARG A 67 -8.86 -0.47 -14.14
C ARG A 67 -7.63 -1.05 -13.47
N GLU A 68 -7.84 -1.67 -12.32
CA GLU A 68 -6.75 -2.31 -11.60
C GLU A 68 -6.20 -3.50 -12.38
N THR A 69 -4.88 -3.55 -12.52
CA THR A 69 -4.19 -4.65 -13.22
C THR A 69 -4.00 -5.88 -12.35
N GLY A 70 -4.15 -5.73 -11.03
CA GLY A 70 -3.83 -6.79 -10.07
C GLY A 70 -2.35 -6.89 -9.74
N GLU A 71 -1.50 -6.03 -10.32
CA GLU A 71 -0.08 -6.01 -10.03
C GLU A 71 0.24 -4.99 -8.95
N VAL A 72 0.99 -5.41 -7.92
CA VAL A 72 1.49 -4.50 -6.90
C VAL A 72 2.68 -3.75 -7.47
N VAL A 73 2.57 -2.44 -7.57
CA VAL A 73 3.59 -1.58 -8.17
C VAL A 73 4.36 -0.76 -7.16
N GLY A 74 3.90 -0.72 -5.91
CA GLY A 74 4.59 0.03 -4.88
C GLY A 74 3.93 -0.03 -3.51
N ILE A 75 4.52 0.72 -2.60
CA ILE A 75 4.08 0.84 -1.21
C ILE A 75 3.87 2.32 -0.89
N HIS A 76 2.79 2.60 -0.17
CA HIS A 76 2.40 3.93 0.26
C HIS A 76 2.20 3.92 1.78
N ILE A 77 2.91 4.78 2.49
CA ILE A 77 2.78 4.91 3.94
C ILE A 77 2.42 6.35 4.28
N GLU A 78 1.28 6.54 4.95
CA GLU A 78 0.78 7.86 5.35
C GLU A 78 -0.13 7.73 6.57
N PRO A 79 0.13 8.42 7.69
CA PRO A 79 1.32 9.23 7.97
C PRO A 79 2.56 8.36 8.25
N MET A 80 3.72 8.82 7.81
CA MET A 80 4.96 8.07 7.99
C MET A 80 5.70 8.46 9.28
N MET A 81 6.13 9.71 9.39
CA MET A 81 6.93 10.18 10.53
C MET A 81 6.11 10.32 11.81
N HIS A 82 4.81 10.66 11.69
CA HIS A 82 3.89 10.81 12.80
C HIS A 82 3.01 9.58 13.05
N GLY A 83 3.31 8.46 12.41
CA GLY A 83 2.51 7.25 12.54
C GLY A 83 3.32 5.97 12.38
N ALA A 84 3.62 5.56 11.15
CA ALA A 84 4.21 4.25 10.86
C ALA A 84 5.53 3.99 11.61
N ILE A 85 6.44 4.95 11.66
CA ILE A 85 7.71 4.82 12.37
C ILE A 85 7.49 4.65 13.87
N LEU A 86 6.51 5.35 14.44
CA LEU A 86 6.19 5.25 15.86
C LEU A 86 5.58 3.89 16.20
N ALA A 87 4.75 3.34 15.31
CA ALA A 87 4.12 2.04 15.49
C ALA A 87 5.08 0.86 15.26
N ARG A 88 6.05 1.02 14.34
CA ARG A 88 7.02 -0.02 13.95
C ARG A 88 8.44 0.57 13.96
N PRO A 89 9.03 0.79 15.14
CA PRO A 89 10.38 1.38 15.24
C PRO A 89 11.46 0.58 14.47
N GLU A 90 11.28 -0.72 14.34
CA GLU A 90 12.20 -1.59 13.58
C GLU A 90 12.27 -1.24 12.09
N TRP A 91 11.25 -0.59 11.54
CA TRP A 91 11.26 -0.13 10.16
C TRP A 91 12.01 1.18 9.97
N SER A 92 12.18 1.96 11.05
CA SER A 92 12.78 3.28 10.96
C SER A 92 14.17 3.26 10.31
N VAL A 93 14.99 2.28 10.69
CA VAL A 93 16.36 2.14 10.16
C VAL A 93 16.33 1.88 8.65
N LEU A 94 15.45 0.98 8.21
CA LEU A 94 15.28 0.67 6.78
C LEU A 94 14.77 1.88 6.01
N ILE A 95 13.73 2.53 6.51
CA ILE A 95 13.11 3.67 5.84
C ILE A 95 14.08 4.84 5.73
N TRP A 96 14.84 5.14 6.79
CA TRP A 96 15.87 6.17 6.76
C TRP A 96 16.98 5.85 5.75
N ALA A 97 17.42 4.58 5.67
CA ALA A 97 18.42 4.17 4.71
C ALA A 97 17.90 4.34 3.27
N ILE A 98 16.64 4.00 3.01
CA ILE A 98 16.00 4.20 1.70
C ILE A 98 15.93 5.69 1.36
N LEU A 99 15.50 6.54 2.29
CA LEU A 99 15.44 7.99 2.09
C LEU A 99 16.82 8.61 1.83
N ALA A 100 17.87 8.05 2.42
CA ALA A 100 19.25 8.48 2.18
C ALA A 100 19.84 7.96 0.86
N GLY A 101 19.09 7.18 0.10
CA GLY A 101 19.55 6.60 -1.17
C GLY A 101 20.53 5.43 -1.00
N GLU A 102 20.57 4.80 0.16
CA GLU A 102 21.51 3.74 0.50
C GLU A 102 21.06 2.35 0.05
N TYR A 103 20.56 2.24 -1.18
CA TYR A 103 20.03 0.98 -1.70
C TYR A 103 21.05 -0.16 -1.83
N GLY A 104 22.30 0.20 -2.04
CA GLY A 104 23.39 -0.78 -2.22
C GLY A 104 23.99 -1.31 -0.92
N THR A 105 23.54 -0.81 0.24
CA THR A 105 24.08 -1.27 1.52
C THR A 105 23.54 -2.64 1.90
N GLU A 106 24.32 -3.41 2.66
CA GLU A 106 23.89 -4.72 3.16
C GLU A 106 22.62 -4.61 3.99
N LEU A 107 22.45 -3.51 4.74
CA LEU A 107 21.27 -3.24 5.53
C LEU A 107 20.00 -3.26 4.67
N VAL A 108 20.00 -2.51 3.56
CA VAL A 108 18.84 -2.42 2.67
C VAL A 108 18.65 -3.73 1.92
N LYS A 109 19.73 -4.32 1.39
CA LYS A 109 19.67 -5.59 0.66
C LYS A 109 19.11 -6.73 1.50
N GLU A 110 19.40 -6.75 2.80
CA GLU A 110 18.91 -7.79 3.70
C GLU A 110 17.49 -7.51 4.21
N ARG A 111 17.20 -6.27 4.61
CA ARG A 111 15.93 -5.94 5.29
C ARG A 111 14.79 -5.60 4.37
N LEU A 112 15.05 -5.00 3.21
CA LEU A 112 13.98 -4.62 2.28
C LEU A 112 13.19 -5.83 1.77
N PRO A 113 13.81 -6.95 1.37
CA PRO A 113 13.06 -8.14 0.99
C PRO A 113 12.16 -8.67 2.10
N ARG A 114 12.65 -8.70 3.34
CA ARG A 114 11.86 -9.14 4.50
C ARG A 114 10.68 -8.23 4.75
N PHE A 115 10.89 -6.93 4.64
CA PHE A 115 9.83 -5.94 4.78
C PHE A 115 8.74 -6.14 3.72
N ILE A 116 9.13 -6.32 2.47
CA ILE A 116 8.20 -6.58 1.37
C ILE A 116 7.42 -7.88 1.62
N ASP A 117 8.09 -8.94 2.06
CA ASP A 117 7.44 -10.21 2.39
C ASP A 117 6.43 -10.07 3.53
N GLU A 118 6.78 -9.34 4.59
CA GLU A 118 5.86 -9.07 5.70
C GLU A 118 4.62 -8.30 5.24
N VAL A 119 4.82 -7.30 4.39
CA VAL A 119 3.71 -6.53 3.81
C VAL A 119 2.84 -7.40 2.91
N ALA A 120 3.46 -8.24 2.08
CA ALA A 120 2.75 -9.16 1.21
C ALA A 120 1.91 -10.16 1.99
N ASP A 121 2.50 -10.75 3.04
CA ASP A 121 1.80 -11.70 3.93
C ASP A 121 0.62 -11.03 4.63
N ALA A 122 0.83 -9.84 5.17
CA ALA A 122 -0.23 -9.08 5.82
C ALA A 122 -1.35 -8.72 4.84
N PHE A 123 -1.00 -8.28 3.66
CA PHE A 123 -1.98 -7.93 2.62
C PHE A 123 -2.77 -9.17 2.21
N GLU A 124 -2.12 -10.28 1.95
CA GLU A 124 -2.78 -11.52 1.58
C GLU A 124 -3.75 -12.01 2.67
N LYS A 125 -3.34 -11.90 3.93
CA LYS A 125 -4.12 -12.39 5.07
C LYS A 125 -5.28 -11.47 5.44
N TYR A 126 -5.10 -10.16 5.39
CA TYR A 126 -6.05 -9.20 5.94
C TYR A 126 -6.77 -8.34 4.90
N TRP A 127 -6.25 -8.30 3.66
CA TRP A 127 -6.91 -7.49 2.65
C TRP A 127 -8.26 -8.05 2.28
N LYS A 128 -9.24 -7.17 2.25
CA LYS A 128 -10.59 -7.47 1.79
C LYS A 128 -10.94 -6.47 0.70
N PRO A 129 -11.42 -6.94 -0.46
CA PRO A 129 -11.86 -6.01 -1.50
C PRO A 129 -12.99 -5.14 -0.97
N ALA A 130 -13.00 -3.87 -1.36
CA ALA A 130 -14.09 -2.98 -1.03
C ALA A 130 -15.40 -3.52 -1.61
N PRO A 131 -16.52 -3.42 -0.88
CA PRO A 131 -17.81 -3.84 -1.43
C PRO A 131 -18.19 -2.99 -2.64
N PRO A 132 -19.04 -3.51 -3.56
CA PRO A 132 -19.53 -2.73 -4.69
C PRO A 132 -20.07 -1.37 -4.28
N ILE A 133 -19.95 -0.37 -5.14
CA ILE A 133 -20.34 1.00 -4.79
C ILE A 133 -21.82 1.10 -4.41
N GLU A 134 -22.69 0.30 -5.01
CA GLU A 134 -24.11 0.25 -4.67
C GLU A 134 -24.33 -0.19 -3.22
N GLU A 135 -23.57 -1.17 -2.73
CA GLU A 135 -23.64 -1.58 -1.33
C GLU A 135 -23.11 -0.49 -0.40
N GLN A 136 -22.05 0.19 -0.77
CA GLN A 136 -21.50 1.29 0.01
C GLN A 136 -22.51 2.42 0.13
N LEU A 137 -23.17 2.80 -0.96
CA LEU A 137 -24.19 3.82 -0.97
C LEU A 137 -25.42 3.41 -0.14
N ALA A 138 -25.86 2.16 -0.24
CA ALA A 138 -26.96 1.64 0.56
C ALA A 138 -26.64 1.70 2.06
N THR A 139 -25.43 1.31 2.44
CA THR A 139 -24.97 1.39 3.83
C THR A 139 -24.94 2.83 4.35
N MET A 140 -24.45 3.75 3.53
CA MET A 140 -24.43 5.18 3.88
C MET A 140 -25.84 5.75 4.07
N ARG A 141 -26.74 5.42 3.16
CA ARG A 141 -28.15 5.86 3.25
C ARG A 141 -28.82 5.33 4.51
N GLN A 142 -28.57 4.07 4.84
CA GLN A 142 -29.10 3.44 6.06
C GLN A 142 -28.57 4.16 7.30
N ALA A 143 -27.28 4.43 7.37
CA ALA A 143 -26.68 5.15 8.48
C ALA A 143 -27.25 6.57 8.65
N ILE A 144 -27.50 7.27 7.54
CA ILE A 144 -28.12 8.61 7.56
C ILE A 144 -29.55 8.53 8.10
N ARG A 145 -30.36 7.54 7.67
CA ARG A 145 -31.72 7.34 8.16
C ARG A 145 -31.74 7.04 9.65
N GLU A 146 -30.85 6.20 10.14
CA GLU A 146 -30.77 5.88 11.57
C GLU A 146 -30.39 7.11 12.40
N ARG A 147 -29.51 7.97 11.92
CA ARG A 147 -29.19 9.24 12.60
C ARG A 147 -30.37 10.19 12.69
N LYS A 148 -31.20 10.26 11.65
CA LYS A 148 -32.37 11.11 11.62
C LYS A 148 -33.51 10.61 12.51
N SER A 149 -33.52 9.32 12.79
CA SER A 149 -34.55 8.68 13.62
C SER A 149 -34.22 8.71 15.11
N ALA A 150 -33.01 9.09 15.48
CA ALA A 150 -32.56 9.12 16.88
C ALA A 150 -32.98 10.42 17.60
#